data_8b1c63880755f38add8e694db8339de9
#
_entry.id   8b1c63880755f38add8e694db8339de9
#
_cell.length_a   1.000
_cell.length_b   1.000
_cell.length_c   1.000
_cell.angle_alpha   90.00
_cell.angle_beta   90.00
_cell.angle_gamma   90.00
#
_symmetry.space_group_name_H-M   'P 1'
#
loop_
_entity.id
_entity.type
_entity.pdbx_description
1 polymer ?
#
loop_
_entity_poly.entity_id
_entity_poly.type
_entity_poly.pdbx_seq_one_letter_code
_entity_poly.pdbx_strand_id
1 'polypeptide(L)'
;MARAISGAVSRRRRKKVLDMAKGCRSVRSRAFRKARESVEKGLCYAYRDRRVKKRSFRRLWIARINAAVRAEGLTYSQFVYGLKKANIKLDRKVLSNLAIYNADSFKVLTQTARSQLGSA
;
A
#
# COMPACT_ATOMS: atom_id res chain seq x y z
N MET A 1 -18.32 -50.12 -21.35
CA MET A 1 -18.62 -48.69 -21.03
C MET A 1 -17.45 -48.05 -20.35
N ALA A 2 -16.95 -46.93 -20.87
CA ALA A 2 -15.87 -46.18 -20.22
C ALA A 2 -16.39 -45.52 -18.93
N ARG A 3 -15.78 -45.83 -17.77
CA ARG A 3 -16.10 -45.15 -16.51
C ARG A 3 -15.44 -43.76 -16.48
N ALA A 4 -16.18 -42.71 -16.20
CA ALA A 4 -15.64 -41.40 -15.94
C ALA A 4 -14.80 -41.42 -14.64
N ILE A 5 -13.49 -41.30 -14.75
CA ILE A 5 -12.57 -41.27 -13.61
C ILE A 5 -12.50 -39.81 -13.09
N SER A 6 -13.46 -39.41 -12.25
CA SER A 6 -13.53 -38.05 -11.69
C SER A 6 -12.82 -37.91 -10.33
N GLY A 7 -12.52 -38.99 -9.63
CA GLY A 7 -12.00 -38.98 -8.26
C GLY A 7 -10.68 -38.23 -8.09
N ALA A 8 -9.71 -38.45 -8.97
CA ALA A 8 -8.41 -37.78 -8.91
C ALA A 8 -8.53 -36.27 -9.14
N VAL A 9 -9.37 -35.84 -10.07
CA VAL A 9 -9.60 -34.42 -10.39
C VAL A 9 -10.32 -33.73 -9.23
N SER A 10 -11.36 -34.33 -8.68
CA SER A 10 -12.10 -33.81 -7.52
C SER A 10 -11.20 -33.66 -6.30
N ARG A 11 -10.36 -34.69 -6.04
CA ARG A 11 -9.37 -34.64 -4.94
C ARG A 11 -8.37 -33.51 -5.13
N ARG A 12 -7.85 -33.29 -6.34
CA ARG A 12 -6.91 -32.20 -6.66
C ARG A 12 -7.55 -30.83 -6.44
N ARG A 13 -8.79 -30.63 -6.88
CA ARG A 13 -9.54 -29.38 -6.66
C ARG A 13 -9.76 -29.10 -5.18
N ARG A 14 -10.17 -30.10 -4.39
CA ARG A 14 -10.34 -29.98 -2.94
C ARG A 14 -9.03 -29.66 -2.25
N LYS A 15 -7.94 -30.35 -2.59
CA LYS A 15 -6.61 -30.12 -2.01
C LYS A 15 -6.15 -28.68 -2.25
N LYS A 16 -6.33 -28.15 -3.47
CA LYS A 16 -5.99 -26.76 -3.77
C LYS A 16 -6.68 -25.75 -2.84
N VAL A 17 -7.97 -25.93 -2.57
CA VAL A 17 -8.70 -25.04 -1.66
C VAL A 17 -8.23 -25.21 -0.22
N LEU A 18 -8.02 -26.44 0.24
CA LEU A 18 -7.52 -26.70 1.60
C LEU A 18 -6.09 -26.17 1.80
N ASP A 19 -5.25 -26.21 0.78
CA ASP A 19 -3.90 -25.63 0.82
C ASP A 19 -3.96 -24.11 0.97
N MET A 20 -4.88 -23.41 0.30
CA MET A 20 -5.10 -21.97 0.49
C MET A 20 -5.70 -21.64 1.86
N ALA A 21 -6.41 -22.57 2.49
CA ALA A 21 -7.01 -22.41 3.82
C ALA A 21 -6.05 -22.75 4.96
N LYS A 22 -4.80 -23.15 4.68
CA LYS A 22 -3.79 -23.41 5.71
C LYS A 22 -3.59 -22.17 6.57
N GLY A 23 -3.48 -22.38 7.89
CA GLY A 23 -3.37 -21.30 8.87
C GLY A 23 -4.70 -20.76 9.39
N CYS A 24 -5.84 -21.10 8.79
CA CYS A 24 -7.15 -20.80 9.35
C CYS A 24 -7.42 -21.65 10.61
N ARG A 25 -8.04 -21.03 11.62
CA ARG A 25 -8.37 -21.72 12.88
C ARG A 25 -9.53 -22.71 12.71
N SER A 26 -9.44 -23.83 13.45
CA SER A 26 -10.48 -24.81 13.64
C SER A 26 -10.97 -25.45 12.32
N VAL A 27 -12.25 -25.67 12.19
CA VAL A 27 -12.93 -26.32 11.05
C VAL A 27 -12.67 -25.63 9.70
N ARG A 28 -12.32 -24.34 9.70
CA ARG A 28 -12.06 -23.56 8.49
C ARG A 28 -10.83 -24.02 7.69
N SER A 29 -9.89 -24.76 8.32
CA SER A 29 -8.72 -25.33 7.63
C SER A 29 -8.93 -26.79 7.20
N ARG A 30 -9.92 -27.50 7.77
CA ARG A 30 -10.08 -28.95 7.62
C ARG A 30 -11.32 -29.34 6.81
N ALA A 31 -12.49 -28.75 7.13
CA ALA A 31 -13.74 -29.04 6.42
C ALA A 31 -13.82 -28.24 5.12
N PHE A 32 -13.85 -28.93 3.99
CA PHE A 32 -13.79 -28.33 2.64
C PHE A 32 -14.81 -27.19 2.44
N ARG A 33 -16.08 -27.40 2.84
CA ARG A 33 -17.14 -26.38 2.69
C ARG A 33 -16.77 -25.07 3.41
N LYS A 34 -16.34 -25.17 4.68
CA LYS A 34 -15.94 -24.00 5.48
C LYS A 34 -14.61 -23.39 5.06
N ALA A 35 -13.68 -24.23 4.62
CA ALA A 35 -12.43 -23.77 4.04
C ALA A 35 -12.66 -22.96 2.77
N ARG A 36 -13.53 -23.42 1.88
CA ARG A 36 -13.90 -22.73 0.64
C ARG A 36 -14.52 -21.36 0.91
N GLU A 37 -15.52 -21.27 1.79
CA GLU A 37 -16.12 -19.98 2.20
C GLU A 37 -15.07 -19.00 2.72
N SER A 38 -14.15 -19.46 3.56
CA SER A 38 -13.07 -18.65 4.13
C SER A 38 -12.09 -18.16 3.07
N VAL A 39 -11.70 -19.03 2.14
CA VAL A 39 -10.79 -18.69 1.02
C VAL A 39 -11.44 -17.68 0.08
N GLU A 40 -12.68 -17.92 -0.35
CA GLU A 40 -13.42 -17.02 -1.24
C GLU A 40 -13.55 -15.61 -0.61
N LYS A 41 -13.91 -15.55 0.67
CA LYS A 41 -13.98 -14.27 1.38
C LYS A 41 -12.62 -13.59 1.51
N GLY A 42 -11.58 -14.37 1.81
CA GLY A 42 -10.19 -13.88 1.87
C GLY A 42 -9.72 -13.31 0.54
N LEU A 43 -10.03 -13.94 -0.58
CA LEU A 43 -9.68 -13.44 -1.91
C LEU A 43 -10.41 -12.12 -2.24
N CYS A 44 -11.69 -12.00 -1.85
CA CYS A 44 -12.44 -10.74 -1.99
C CYS A 44 -11.79 -9.61 -1.19
N TYR A 45 -11.38 -9.89 0.06
CA TYR A 45 -10.65 -8.91 0.87
C TYR A 45 -9.28 -8.57 0.28
N ALA A 46 -8.53 -9.55 -0.19
CA ALA A 46 -7.24 -9.32 -0.83
C ALA A 46 -7.36 -8.42 -2.08
N TYR A 47 -8.40 -8.60 -2.88
CA TYR A 47 -8.69 -7.73 -4.02
C TYR A 47 -8.98 -6.29 -3.59
N ARG A 48 -9.88 -6.10 -2.62
CA ARG A 48 -10.20 -4.79 -2.06
C ARG A 48 -8.97 -4.11 -1.46
N ASP A 49 -8.22 -4.83 -0.65
CA ASP A 49 -7.16 -4.26 0.18
C ASP A 49 -5.90 -3.93 -0.64
N ARG A 50 -5.68 -4.56 -1.79
CA ARG A 50 -4.68 -4.10 -2.76
C ARG A 50 -4.93 -2.67 -3.24
N ARG A 51 -6.18 -2.22 -3.33
CA ARG A 51 -6.53 -0.83 -3.66
C ARG A 51 -6.43 0.09 -2.44
N VAL A 52 -6.88 -0.40 -1.29
CA VAL A 52 -6.78 0.34 -0.02
C VAL A 52 -5.32 0.59 0.34
N LYS A 53 -4.43 -0.38 0.15
CA LYS A 53 -3.00 -0.28 0.41
C LYS A 53 -2.36 0.95 -0.27
N LYS A 54 -2.67 1.19 -1.54
CA LYS A 54 -2.15 2.35 -2.29
C LYS A 54 -2.57 3.67 -1.65
N ARG A 55 -3.83 3.78 -1.24
CA ARG A 55 -4.39 4.98 -0.56
C ARG A 55 -3.77 5.17 0.83
N SER A 56 -3.58 4.10 1.57
CA SER A 56 -2.99 4.14 2.91
C SER A 56 -1.53 4.57 2.88
N PHE A 57 -0.74 4.04 1.96
CA PHE A 57 0.65 4.48 1.80
C PHE A 57 0.75 5.95 1.37
N ARG A 58 -0.11 6.41 0.47
CA ARG A 58 -0.13 7.83 0.09
C ARG A 58 -0.46 8.73 1.28
N ARG A 59 -1.41 8.35 2.14
CA ARG A 59 -1.73 9.10 3.38
C ARG A 59 -0.52 9.14 4.32
N LEU A 60 0.16 8.00 4.50
CA LEU A 60 1.35 7.90 5.33
C LEU A 60 2.48 8.81 4.83
N TRP A 61 2.76 8.82 3.53
CA TRP A 61 3.78 9.72 2.96
C TRP A 61 3.43 11.18 3.17
N ILE A 62 2.17 11.56 2.93
CA ILE A 62 1.70 12.94 3.15
C ILE A 62 1.85 13.33 4.62
N ALA A 63 1.49 12.47 5.56
CA ALA A 63 1.64 12.75 6.99
C ALA A 63 3.11 12.97 7.38
N ARG A 64 4.03 12.14 6.90
CA ARG A 64 5.47 12.25 7.15
C ARG A 64 6.06 13.54 6.58
N ILE A 65 5.75 13.84 5.31
CA ILE A 65 6.19 15.09 4.66
C ILE A 65 5.63 16.30 5.43
N ASN A 66 4.34 16.28 5.79
CA ASN A 66 3.71 17.39 6.51
C ASN A 66 4.37 17.63 7.87
N ALA A 67 4.70 16.57 8.62
CA ALA A 67 5.41 16.70 9.89
C ALA A 67 6.78 17.36 9.71
N ALA A 68 7.57 16.90 8.74
CA ALA A 68 8.89 17.44 8.45
C ALA A 68 8.83 18.91 7.95
N VAL A 69 7.89 19.23 7.07
CA VAL A 69 7.72 20.60 6.54
C VAL A 69 7.25 21.57 7.61
N ARG A 70 6.38 21.13 8.54
CA ARG A 70 5.94 21.96 9.66
C ARG A 70 7.06 22.29 10.63
N ALA A 71 7.99 21.38 10.85
CA ALA A 71 9.20 21.68 11.64
C ALA A 71 10.04 22.80 11.03
N GLU A 72 10.01 22.95 9.70
CA GLU A 72 10.67 24.05 8.96
C GLU A 72 9.76 25.30 8.80
N GLY A 73 8.59 25.33 9.43
CA GLY A 73 7.68 26.50 9.44
C GLY A 73 6.85 26.70 8.16
N LEU A 74 6.75 25.70 7.29
CA LEU A 74 5.90 25.72 6.09
C LEU A 74 4.68 24.80 6.24
N THR A 75 3.64 25.06 5.47
CA THR A 75 2.54 24.12 5.32
C THR A 75 2.80 23.15 4.16
N TYR A 76 2.18 21.96 4.21
CA TYR A 76 2.30 20.97 3.13
C TYR A 76 1.90 21.54 1.75
N SER A 77 0.84 22.34 1.71
CA SER A 77 0.35 22.95 0.46
C SER A 77 1.34 23.94 -0.13
N GLN A 78 1.92 24.81 0.72
CA GLN A 78 2.98 25.75 0.32
C GLN A 78 4.20 25.01 -0.20
N PHE A 79 4.66 23.99 0.51
CA PHE A 79 5.80 23.19 0.09
C PHE A 79 5.59 22.54 -1.30
N VAL A 80 4.47 21.86 -1.50
CA VAL A 80 4.15 21.23 -2.78
C VAL A 80 4.00 22.26 -3.90
N TYR A 81 3.42 23.40 -3.61
CA TYR A 81 3.31 24.51 -4.56
C TYR A 81 4.67 25.10 -4.93
N GLY A 82 5.55 25.33 -3.94
CA GLY A 82 6.91 25.80 -4.16
C GLY A 82 7.74 24.83 -5.01
N LEU A 83 7.68 23.53 -4.71
CA LEU A 83 8.33 22.50 -5.53
C LEU A 83 7.81 22.48 -6.98
N LYS A 84 6.50 22.66 -7.16
CA LYS A 84 5.90 22.75 -8.49
C LYS A 84 6.39 23.99 -9.26
N LYS A 85 6.48 25.15 -8.61
CA LYS A 85 7.09 26.37 -9.20
C LYS A 85 8.57 26.17 -9.57
N ALA A 86 9.33 25.49 -8.71
CA ALA A 86 10.74 25.15 -8.97
C ALA A 86 10.91 24.04 -10.03
N ASN A 87 9.81 23.55 -10.62
CA ASN A 87 9.79 22.45 -11.59
C ASN A 87 10.42 21.14 -11.08
N ILE A 88 10.42 20.89 -9.76
CA ILE A 88 10.94 19.69 -9.12
C ILE A 88 9.85 18.63 -9.10
N LYS A 89 10.02 17.56 -9.90
CA LYS A 89 9.05 16.45 -10.06
C LYS A 89 9.45 15.24 -9.22
N LEU A 90 9.45 15.36 -7.90
CA LEU A 90 9.72 14.25 -6.99
C LEU A 90 8.41 13.61 -6.48
N ASP A 91 8.42 12.28 -6.43
CA ASP A 91 7.31 11.49 -5.88
C ASP A 91 7.19 11.66 -4.36
N ARG A 92 5.96 11.57 -3.85
CA ARG A 92 5.70 11.60 -2.39
C ARG A 92 6.44 10.52 -1.62
N LYS A 93 6.65 9.34 -2.21
CA LYS A 93 7.44 8.27 -1.62
C LYS A 93 8.90 8.72 -1.42
N VAL A 94 9.51 9.30 -2.44
CA VAL A 94 10.88 9.80 -2.38
C VAL A 94 11.00 10.93 -1.37
N LEU A 95 10.10 11.92 -1.41
CA LEU A 95 10.07 13.03 -0.45
C LEU A 95 9.90 12.53 1.00
N SER A 96 9.03 11.55 1.23
CA SER A 96 8.85 10.94 2.55
C SER A 96 10.10 10.19 3.03
N ASN A 97 10.82 9.53 2.14
CA ASN A 97 12.07 8.84 2.47
C ASN A 97 13.19 9.85 2.77
N LEU A 98 13.32 10.92 1.98
CA LEU A 98 14.26 12.00 2.25
C LEU A 98 14.00 12.64 3.61
N ALA A 99 12.74 12.88 3.95
CA ALA A 99 12.38 13.45 5.26
C ALA A 99 12.80 12.60 6.46
N ILE A 100 12.95 11.26 6.28
CA ILE A 100 13.32 10.33 7.37
C ILE A 100 14.83 10.07 7.38
N TYR A 101 15.39 9.78 6.20
CA TYR A 101 16.76 9.26 6.11
C TYR A 101 17.80 10.33 5.79
N ASN A 102 17.40 11.42 5.15
CA ASN A 102 18.28 12.49 4.70
C ASN A 102 17.68 13.88 4.98
N ALA A 103 17.65 14.25 6.26
CA ALA A 103 17.05 15.51 6.72
C ALA A 103 17.72 16.74 6.07
N ASP A 104 19.03 16.71 5.83
CA ASP A 104 19.74 17.84 5.22
C ASP A 104 19.34 18.06 3.77
N SER A 105 19.23 16.99 2.97
CA SER A 105 18.71 17.09 1.60
C SER A 105 17.25 17.56 1.57
N PHE A 106 16.46 17.17 2.56
CA PHE A 106 15.08 17.63 2.69
C PHE A 106 15.00 19.12 3.04
N LYS A 107 15.91 19.63 3.89
CA LYS A 107 16.03 21.06 4.20
C LYS A 107 16.34 21.90 2.96
N VAL A 108 17.23 21.45 2.10
CA VAL A 108 17.52 22.13 0.82
C VAL A 108 16.26 22.25 -0.03
N LEU A 109 15.45 21.18 -0.11
CA LEU A 109 14.17 21.22 -0.83
C LEU A 109 13.16 22.19 -0.19
N THR A 110 13.11 22.27 1.14
CA THR A 110 12.22 23.22 1.84
C THR A 110 12.66 24.67 1.62
N GLN A 111 13.96 24.94 1.62
CA GLN A 111 14.52 26.27 1.31
C GLN A 111 14.23 26.67 -0.13
N THR A 112 14.43 25.76 -1.08
CA THR A 112 14.10 26.00 -2.50
C THR A 112 12.60 26.28 -2.68
N ALA A 113 11.74 25.53 -2.00
CA ALA A 113 10.30 25.78 -2.04
C ALA A 113 9.93 27.14 -1.44
N ARG A 114 10.59 27.54 -0.34
CA ARG A 114 10.38 28.84 0.32
C ARG A 114 10.82 30.02 -0.56
N SER A 115 11.96 29.94 -1.23
CA SER A 115 12.43 31.00 -2.14
C SER A 115 11.46 31.24 -3.29
N GLN A 116 10.84 30.18 -3.81
CA GLN A 116 9.84 30.28 -4.87
C GLN A 116 8.48 30.86 -4.40
N LEU A 117 8.21 30.85 -3.10
CA LEU A 117 7.01 31.45 -2.53
C LEU A 117 7.19 32.96 -2.29
N GLY A 118 8.42 33.41 -1.96
CA GLY A 118 8.73 34.79 -1.71
C GLY A 118 8.91 35.64 -2.98
N SER A 119 8.92 35.03 -4.16
CA SER A 119 9.06 35.70 -5.47
C SER A 119 7.73 35.96 -6.18
N ALA A 120 6.65 36.22 -5.41
CA ALA A 120 5.32 36.56 -5.96
C ALA A 120 4.86 37.90 -5.42
#